data_3e913042276813a2f4947885328cda10
#
_entry.id   3e913042276813a2f4947885328cda10
#
_cell.length_a   1.000
_cell.length_b   1.000
_cell.length_c   1.000
_cell.angle_alpha   90.00
_cell.angle_beta   90.00
_cell.angle_gamma   90.00
#
_symmetry.space_group_name_H-M   'P 1'
#
loop_
_entity.id
_entity.type
_entity.pdbx_description
1 polymer ?
#
loop_
_entity_poly.entity_id
_entity_poly.type
_entity_poly.pdbx_seq_one_letter_code
_entity_poly.pdbx_strand_id
1 'polypeptide(L)'
;VPGIVACLIYYHPSRDWLRFVALGLFALGIVSDALDGFLARLQRQQTELGALLDPVADKALILGTLISCSVIHGLPDWMRIPAWFNLLVISRDALLVVGSVILFAMKGRWQVRPSWLGKTTTVAQMLVIPAVLLGWPVRTPLIIAAAILTVLSGLGYIRMGVRALG
;
A
#
# COMPACT_ATOMS: atom_id res chain seq x y z
N VAL A 1 -5.76 -8.37 7.33
CA VAL A 1 -4.70 -7.68 8.07
C VAL A 1 -4.41 -8.34 9.42
N PRO A 2 -5.38 -8.56 10.36
CA PRO A 2 -5.06 -9.06 11.71
C PRO A 2 -4.34 -10.40 11.71
N GLY A 3 -4.65 -11.32 10.81
CA GLY A 3 -3.96 -12.61 10.70
C GLY A 3 -2.48 -12.47 10.33
N ILE A 4 -2.14 -11.55 9.43
CA ILE A 4 -0.75 -11.25 9.06
C ILE A 4 0.00 -10.69 10.27
N VAL A 5 -0.61 -9.71 10.94
CA VAL A 5 -0.03 -9.09 12.14
C VAL A 5 0.21 -10.14 13.24
N ALA A 6 -0.76 -11.02 13.48
CA ALA A 6 -0.60 -12.12 14.44
C ALA A 6 0.58 -13.05 14.06
N CYS A 7 0.71 -13.45 12.80
CA CYS A 7 1.83 -14.26 12.34
C CYS A 7 3.19 -13.58 12.58
N LEU A 8 3.25 -12.25 12.39
CA LEU A 8 4.48 -11.48 12.59
C LEU A 8 4.79 -11.27 14.08
N ILE A 9 3.78 -11.07 14.94
CA ILE A 9 3.95 -10.95 16.40
C ILE A 9 4.49 -12.26 17.01
N TYR A 10 3.93 -13.39 16.57
CA TYR A 10 4.34 -14.72 17.07
C TYR A 10 5.51 -15.32 16.31
N TYR A 11 6.09 -14.56 15.37
CA TYR A 11 7.26 -15.02 14.63
C TYR A 11 8.45 -15.25 15.56
N HIS A 12 9.09 -16.40 15.38
CA HIS A 12 10.36 -16.75 16.03
C HIS A 12 11.18 -17.57 15.04
N PRO A 13 12.53 -17.51 15.07
CA PRO A 13 13.38 -18.29 14.16
C PRO A 13 13.11 -19.79 14.15
N SER A 14 12.66 -20.37 15.29
CA SER A 14 12.20 -21.77 15.38
C SER A 14 10.84 -22.03 14.71
N ARG A 15 10.09 -20.98 14.39
CA ARG A 15 8.77 -21.03 13.74
C ARG A 15 8.78 -20.29 12.41
N ASP A 16 9.81 -20.50 11.62
CA ASP A 16 10.04 -19.81 10.34
C ASP A 16 8.87 -19.97 9.34
N TRP A 17 8.05 -21.02 9.50
CA TRP A 17 6.87 -21.22 8.68
C TRP A 17 5.83 -20.09 8.80
N LEU A 18 5.81 -19.32 9.90
CA LEU A 18 4.86 -18.21 10.11
C LEU A 18 5.03 -17.09 9.08
N ARG A 19 6.23 -16.86 8.58
CA ARG A 19 6.46 -15.88 7.49
C ARG A 19 5.79 -16.30 6.19
N PHE A 20 5.78 -17.61 5.90
CA PHE A 20 5.11 -18.15 4.71
C PHE A 20 3.59 -18.09 4.86
N VAL A 21 3.07 -18.30 6.07
CA VAL A 21 1.64 -18.10 6.36
C VAL A 21 1.26 -16.62 6.20
N ALA A 22 2.06 -15.70 6.74
CA ALA A 22 1.86 -14.26 6.55
C ALA A 22 1.87 -13.87 5.06
N LEU A 23 2.82 -14.42 4.30
CA LEU A 23 2.89 -14.22 2.84
C LEU A 23 1.66 -14.77 2.12
N GLY A 24 1.22 -15.99 2.48
CA GLY A 24 0.02 -16.60 1.93
C GLY A 24 -1.24 -15.78 2.20
N LEU A 25 -1.41 -15.30 3.44
CA LEU A 25 -2.51 -14.42 3.82
C LEU A 25 -2.47 -13.08 3.08
N PHE A 26 -1.28 -12.53 2.86
CA PHE A 26 -1.10 -11.30 2.08
C PHE A 26 -1.47 -11.52 0.61
N ALA A 27 -0.99 -12.60 -0.01
CA ALA A 27 -1.31 -12.96 -1.38
C ALA A 27 -2.82 -13.22 -1.56
N LEU A 28 -3.45 -13.97 -0.63
CA LEU A 28 -4.88 -14.20 -0.62
C LEU A 28 -5.68 -12.89 -0.51
N GLY A 29 -5.23 -11.95 0.32
CA GLY A 29 -5.84 -10.63 0.42
C GLY A 29 -5.83 -9.92 -0.94
N ILE A 30 -4.68 -9.81 -1.59
CA ILE A 30 -4.55 -9.16 -2.91
C ILE A 30 -5.42 -9.84 -3.96
N VAL A 31 -5.42 -11.18 -4.00
CA VAL A 31 -6.21 -11.95 -4.99
C VAL A 31 -7.70 -11.76 -4.74
N SER A 32 -8.15 -11.80 -3.48
CA SER A 32 -9.57 -11.57 -3.13
C SER A 32 -10.02 -10.18 -3.57
N ASP A 33 -9.24 -9.14 -3.24
CA ASP A 33 -9.55 -7.75 -3.62
C ASP A 33 -9.60 -7.59 -5.16
N ALA A 34 -8.66 -8.22 -5.87
CA ALA A 34 -8.65 -8.19 -7.34
C ALA A 34 -9.87 -8.90 -7.95
N LEU A 35 -10.29 -10.04 -7.37
CA LEU A 35 -11.46 -10.79 -7.80
C LEU A 35 -12.75 -10.03 -7.53
N ASP A 36 -12.90 -9.44 -6.34
CA ASP A 36 -14.07 -8.66 -5.95
C ASP A 36 -14.23 -7.43 -6.86
N GLY A 37 -13.14 -6.71 -7.13
CA GLY A 37 -13.13 -5.60 -8.08
C GLY A 37 -13.41 -6.02 -9.53
N PHE A 38 -13.03 -7.23 -9.94
CA PHE A 38 -13.34 -7.78 -11.25
C PHE A 38 -14.82 -8.18 -11.36
N LEU A 39 -15.35 -8.90 -10.37
CA LEU A 39 -16.75 -9.34 -10.31
C LEU A 39 -17.72 -8.15 -10.24
N ALA A 40 -17.43 -7.15 -9.41
CA ALA A 40 -18.23 -5.94 -9.30
C ALA A 40 -18.35 -5.19 -10.64
N ARG A 41 -17.26 -5.14 -11.41
CA ARG A 41 -17.27 -4.55 -12.77
C ARG A 41 -18.11 -5.34 -13.76
N LEU A 42 -18.08 -6.68 -13.70
CA LEU A 42 -18.88 -7.54 -14.57
C LEU A 42 -20.38 -7.43 -14.28
N GLN A 43 -20.77 -7.33 -13.00
CA GLN A 43 -22.17 -7.33 -12.58
C GLN A 43 -22.82 -5.95 -12.63
N ARG A 44 -22.09 -4.87 -12.96
CA ARG A 44 -22.57 -3.47 -12.93
C ARG A 44 -23.24 -3.06 -11.61
N GLN A 45 -22.98 -3.79 -10.52
CA GLN A 45 -23.54 -3.59 -9.18
C GLN A 45 -22.54 -2.86 -8.28
N GLN A 46 -21.90 -1.81 -8.78
CA GLN A 46 -21.07 -0.98 -7.92
C GLN A 46 -21.98 -0.14 -7.03
N THR A 47 -22.02 -0.48 -5.74
CA THR A 47 -22.60 0.43 -4.75
C THR A 47 -21.61 1.58 -4.53
N GLU A 48 -22.12 2.81 -4.39
CA GLU A 48 -21.26 4.00 -4.13
C GLU A 48 -20.35 3.79 -2.91
N LEU A 49 -20.85 3.12 -1.87
CA LEU A 49 -20.11 2.75 -0.67
C LEU A 49 -19.00 1.72 -0.95
N GLY A 50 -19.26 0.70 -1.76
CA GLY A 50 -18.25 -0.29 -2.15
C GLY A 50 -17.10 0.36 -2.91
N ALA A 51 -17.40 1.17 -3.91
CA ALA A 51 -16.41 1.89 -4.70
C ALA A 51 -15.52 2.84 -3.87
N LEU A 52 -16.01 3.32 -2.72
CA LEU A 52 -15.25 4.15 -1.79
C LEU A 52 -14.40 3.31 -0.82
N LEU A 53 -14.90 2.14 -0.39
CA LEU A 53 -14.25 1.29 0.60
C LEU A 53 -13.13 0.42 -0.01
N ASP A 54 -13.26 -0.02 -1.26
CA ASP A 54 -12.26 -0.85 -1.93
C ASP A 54 -10.84 -0.25 -1.90
N PRO A 55 -10.60 1.01 -2.31
CA PRO A 55 -9.26 1.60 -2.25
C PRO A 55 -8.73 1.77 -0.83
N VAL A 56 -9.61 1.87 0.17
CA VAL A 56 -9.24 1.99 1.59
C VAL A 56 -8.82 0.63 2.14
N ALA A 57 -9.54 -0.44 1.79
CA ALA A 57 -9.23 -1.80 2.20
C ALA A 57 -7.87 -2.28 1.64
N ASP A 58 -7.64 -2.08 0.33
CA ASP A 58 -6.36 -2.38 -0.34
C ASP A 58 -5.18 -1.71 0.36
N LYS A 59 -5.34 -0.42 0.65
CA LYS A 59 -4.30 0.35 1.33
C LYS A 59 -4.11 -0.09 2.78
N ALA A 60 -5.18 -0.44 3.49
CA ALA A 60 -5.10 -0.95 4.85
C ALA A 60 -4.30 -2.26 4.92
N LEU A 61 -4.43 -3.15 3.93
CA LEU A 61 -3.67 -4.39 3.84
C LEU A 61 -2.16 -4.11 3.68
N ILE A 62 -1.82 -3.25 2.71
CA ILE A 62 -0.42 -2.90 2.42
C ILE A 62 0.20 -2.15 3.60
N LEU A 63 -0.43 -1.06 4.04
CA LEU A 63 0.08 -0.22 5.14
C LEU A 63 0.16 -1.00 6.45
N GLY A 64 -0.87 -1.78 6.78
CA GLY A 64 -0.89 -2.60 7.98
C GLY A 64 0.27 -3.59 8.01
N THR A 65 0.59 -4.23 6.88
CA THR A 65 1.73 -5.16 6.79
C THR A 65 3.07 -4.42 6.83
N LEU A 66 3.22 -3.32 6.10
CA LEU A 66 4.45 -2.51 6.11
C LEU A 66 4.76 -1.96 7.51
N ILE A 67 3.76 -1.42 8.19
CA ILE A 67 3.91 -0.90 9.56
C ILE A 67 4.27 -2.04 10.52
N SER A 68 3.61 -3.19 10.42
CA SER A 68 3.91 -4.35 11.27
C SER A 68 5.35 -4.83 11.10
N CYS A 69 5.87 -4.89 9.88
CA CYS A 69 7.28 -5.22 9.62
C CYS A 69 8.26 -4.15 10.12
N SER A 70 7.81 -2.95 10.47
CA SER A 70 8.65 -1.88 11.02
C SER A 70 8.63 -1.83 12.54
N VAL A 71 7.46 -2.07 13.15
CA VAL A 71 7.21 -1.83 14.58
C VAL A 71 7.44 -3.08 15.44
N ILE A 72 7.25 -4.28 14.89
CA ILE A 72 7.39 -5.52 15.68
C ILE A 72 8.87 -5.79 15.98
N HIS A 73 9.26 -5.65 17.25
CA HIS A 73 10.65 -5.75 17.70
C HIS A 73 11.23 -7.18 17.65
N GLY A 74 10.40 -8.22 17.61
CA GLY A 74 10.82 -9.62 17.53
C GLY A 74 11.28 -10.10 16.16
N LEU A 75 11.13 -9.27 15.13
CA LEU A 75 11.52 -9.62 13.76
C LEU A 75 13.03 -9.48 13.55
N PRO A 76 13.67 -10.41 12.81
CA PRO A 76 15.07 -10.28 12.43
C PRO A 76 15.30 -9.07 11.53
N ASP A 77 16.50 -8.50 11.54
CA ASP A 77 16.83 -7.26 10.82
C ASP A 77 16.58 -7.34 9.31
N TRP A 78 16.72 -8.51 8.73
CA TRP A 78 16.43 -8.71 7.31
C TRP A 78 14.93 -8.66 6.98
N MET A 79 14.05 -8.82 7.96
CA MET A 79 12.58 -8.74 7.81
C MET A 79 12.03 -7.35 8.20
N ARG A 80 12.90 -6.47 8.72
CA ARG A 80 12.49 -5.11 9.11
C ARG A 80 12.45 -4.16 7.94
N ILE A 81 11.39 -3.36 7.91
CA ILE A 81 11.23 -2.25 6.99
C ILE A 81 11.61 -0.97 7.73
N PRO A 82 12.46 -0.10 7.15
CA PRO A 82 12.84 1.16 7.78
C PRO A 82 11.63 2.06 8.04
N ALA A 83 11.54 2.65 9.24
CA ALA A 83 10.41 3.51 9.61
C ALA A 83 10.25 4.73 8.69
N TRP A 84 11.36 5.27 8.15
CA TRP A 84 11.32 6.37 7.19
C TRP A 84 10.56 6.01 5.90
N PHE A 85 10.63 4.73 5.46
CA PHE A 85 9.90 4.28 4.29
C PHE A 85 8.38 4.31 4.55
N ASN A 86 7.93 3.80 5.71
CA ASN A 86 6.53 3.85 6.10
C ASN A 86 6.02 5.29 6.20
N LEU A 87 6.82 6.18 6.82
CA LEU A 87 6.45 7.59 6.94
C LEU A 87 6.26 8.23 5.56
N LEU A 88 7.14 7.92 4.61
CA LEU A 88 7.08 8.41 3.24
C LEU A 88 5.83 7.91 2.50
N VAL A 89 5.50 6.62 2.64
CA VAL A 89 4.30 6.02 2.04
C VAL A 89 3.03 6.66 2.61
N ILE A 90 2.94 6.75 3.95
CA ILE A 90 1.78 7.33 4.65
C ILE A 90 1.61 8.81 4.28
N SER A 91 2.70 9.58 4.28
CA SER A 91 2.68 11.01 3.92
C SER A 91 2.16 11.24 2.51
N ARG A 92 2.63 10.43 1.56
CA ARG A 92 2.15 10.50 0.17
C ARG A 92 0.67 10.13 0.05
N ASP A 93 0.22 9.09 0.75
CA ASP A 93 -1.17 8.67 0.69
C ASP A 93 -2.10 9.69 1.39
N ALA A 94 -1.68 10.26 2.51
CA ALA A 94 -2.38 11.36 3.16
C ALA A 94 -2.48 12.59 2.23
N LEU A 95 -1.38 12.95 1.56
CA LEU A 95 -1.35 14.05 0.60
C LEU A 95 -2.35 13.85 -0.54
N LEU A 96 -2.48 12.62 -1.04
CA LEU A 96 -3.45 12.28 -2.08
C LEU A 96 -4.89 12.45 -1.59
N VAL A 97 -5.21 11.94 -0.41
CA VAL A 97 -6.55 12.02 0.18
C VAL A 97 -6.92 13.47 0.45
N VAL A 98 -6.06 14.20 1.18
CA VAL A 98 -6.29 15.61 1.53
C VAL A 98 -6.39 16.48 0.28
N GLY A 99 -5.46 16.31 -0.68
CA GLY A 99 -5.48 17.04 -1.94
C GLY A 99 -6.75 16.78 -2.76
N SER A 100 -7.22 15.52 -2.78
CA SER A 100 -8.48 15.16 -3.46
C SER A 100 -9.69 15.81 -2.82
N VAL A 101 -9.75 15.82 -1.49
CA VAL A 101 -10.84 16.45 -0.72
C VAL A 101 -10.86 17.97 -0.96
N ILE A 102 -9.69 18.63 -0.91
CA ILE A 102 -9.60 20.08 -1.15
C ILE A 102 -10.08 20.42 -2.59
N LEU A 103 -9.61 19.67 -3.60
CA LEU A 103 -10.01 19.92 -4.98
C LEU A 103 -11.52 19.68 -5.19
N PHE A 104 -12.08 18.66 -4.52
CA PHE A 104 -13.52 18.40 -4.55
C PHE A 104 -14.30 19.55 -3.90
N ALA A 105 -13.87 20.03 -2.74
CA ALA A 105 -14.53 21.14 -2.04
C ALA A 105 -14.51 22.45 -2.86
N MET A 106 -13.42 22.69 -3.62
CA MET A 106 -13.28 23.93 -4.39
C MET A 106 -13.97 23.89 -5.76
N LYS A 107 -14.01 22.71 -6.43
CA LYS A 107 -14.51 22.60 -7.82
C LYS A 107 -15.77 21.74 -7.96
N GLY A 108 -16.28 21.14 -6.89
CA GLY A 108 -17.48 20.30 -6.89
C GLY A 108 -17.39 19.03 -7.74
N ARG A 109 -16.21 18.67 -8.22
CA ARG A 109 -15.99 17.49 -9.07
C ARG A 109 -14.72 16.76 -8.68
N TRP A 110 -14.78 15.42 -8.63
CA TRP A 110 -13.61 14.57 -8.47
C TRP A 110 -12.76 14.61 -9.75
N GLN A 111 -11.72 15.44 -9.78
CA GLN A 111 -10.84 15.59 -10.95
C GLN A 111 -9.51 14.84 -10.81
N VAL A 112 -9.32 14.07 -9.75
CA VAL A 112 -8.06 13.34 -9.55
C VAL A 112 -8.04 12.10 -10.44
N ARG A 113 -7.46 12.24 -11.62
CA ARG A 113 -7.20 11.09 -12.50
C ARG A 113 -6.05 10.27 -11.92
N PRO A 114 -6.21 8.94 -11.79
CA PRO A 114 -5.12 8.08 -11.35
C PRO A 114 -3.95 8.20 -12.32
N SER A 115 -2.80 8.69 -11.81
CA SER A 115 -1.58 8.80 -12.62
C SER A 115 -0.93 7.41 -12.78
N TRP A 116 -0.29 7.17 -13.91
CA TRP A 116 0.51 5.96 -14.12
C TRP A 116 1.58 5.79 -13.04
N LEU A 117 2.22 6.90 -12.63
CA LEU A 117 3.18 6.92 -11.53
C LEU A 117 2.56 6.46 -10.20
N GLY A 118 1.30 6.85 -9.93
CA GLY A 118 0.59 6.37 -8.73
C GLY A 118 0.35 4.87 -8.74
N LYS A 119 -0.02 4.30 -9.89
CA LYS A 119 -0.23 2.85 -10.05
C LYS A 119 1.08 2.07 -9.88
N THR A 120 2.15 2.49 -10.57
CA THR A 120 3.46 1.84 -10.46
C THR A 120 4.03 1.93 -9.04
N THR A 121 3.81 3.04 -8.34
CA THR A 121 4.21 3.18 -6.92
C THR A 121 3.51 2.16 -6.04
N THR A 122 2.19 2.00 -6.17
CA THR A 122 1.44 1.01 -5.37
C THR A 122 1.90 -0.41 -5.66
N VAL A 123 2.14 -0.76 -6.92
CA VAL A 123 2.69 -2.07 -7.30
C VAL A 123 4.07 -2.29 -6.70
N ALA A 124 4.95 -1.28 -6.75
CA ALA A 124 6.28 -1.38 -6.14
C ALA A 124 6.19 -1.59 -4.61
N GLN A 125 5.30 -0.88 -3.92
CA GLN A 125 5.04 -1.06 -2.49
C GLN A 125 4.51 -2.47 -2.17
N MET A 126 3.60 -3.01 -3.00
CA MET A 126 3.11 -4.39 -2.88
C MET A 126 4.23 -5.41 -3.01
N LEU A 127 5.20 -5.20 -3.91
CA LEU A 127 6.33 -6.11 -4.14
C LEU A 127 7.37 -6.07 -3.00
N VAL A 128 7.46 -4.98 -2.25
CA VAL A 128 8.36 -4.89 -1.09
C VAL A 128 8.01 -5.94 -0.04
N ILE A 129 6.72 -6.18 0.22
CA ILE A 129 6.26 -7.08 1.28
C ILE A 129 6.73 -8.52 1.04
N PRO A 130 6.44 -9.18 -0.10
CA PRO A 130 6.95 -10.52 -0.36
C PRO A 130 8.48 -10.58 -0.41
N ALA A 131 9.16 -9.57 -0.93
CA ALA A 131 10.63 -9.53 -0.94
C ALA A 131 11.22 -9.51 0.46
N VAL A 132 10.59 -8.80 1.40
CA VAL A 132 10.98 -8.74 2.81
C VAL A 132 10.65 -10.05 3.51
N LEU A 133 9.43 -10.59 3.37
CA LEU A 133 9.01 -11.83 4.02
C LEU A 133 9.81 -13.05 3.53
N LEU A 134 10.22 -13.06 2.26
CA LEU A 134 11.06 -14.12 1.70
C LEU A 134 12.56 -13.93 1.99
N GLY A 135 12.96 -12.79 2.54
CA GLY A 135 14.36 -12.48 2.81
C GLY A 135 15.21 -12.34 1.54
N TRP A 136 14.59 -11.92 0.42
CA TRP A 136 15.30 -11.80 -0.85
C TRP A 136 16.39 -10.72 -0.80
N PRO A 137 17.55 -10.93 -1.44
CA PRO A 137 18.62 -9.93 -1.47
C PRO A 137 18.19 -8.64 -2.18
N VAL A 138 17.20 -8.71 -3.06
CA VAL A 138 16.64 -7.56 -3.79
C VAL A 138 15.71 -6.67 -2.93
N ARG A 139 15.45 -7.02 -1.67
CA ARG A 139 14.57 -6.24 -0.79
C ARG A 139 15.02 -4.78 -0.63
N THR A 140 16.32 -4.56 -0.38
CA THR A 140 16.85 -3.22 -0.16
C THR A 140 16.76 -2.34 -1.42
N PRO A 141 17.26 -2.76 -2.60
CA PRO A 141 17.07 -1.98 -3.81
C PRO A 141 15.59 -1.79 -4.17
N LEU A 142 14.72 -2.74 -3.84
CA LEU A 142 13.29 -2.62 -4.10
C LEU A 142 12.63 -1.58 -3.18
N ILE A 143 13.01 -1.52 -1.89
CA ILE A 143 12.56 -0.47 -0.96
C ILE A 143 12.99 0.91 -1.47
N ILE A 144 14.25 1.05 -1.92
CA ILE A 144 14.77 2.31 -2.46
C ILE A 144 14.01 2.71 -3.74
N ALA A 145 13.79 1.78 -4.65
CA ALA A 145 13.03 2.03 -5.88
C ALA A 145 11.58 2.45 -5.57
N ALA A 146 10.91 1.75 -4.66
CA ALA A 146 9.56 2.09 -4.22
C ALA A 146 9.53 3.48 -3.53
N ALA A 147 10.55 3.83 -2.76
CA ALA A 147 10.67 5.15 -2.14
C ALA A 147 10.82 6.26 -3.20
N ILE A 148 11.69 6.08 -4.18
CA ILE A 148 11.87 7.03 -5.29
C ILE A 148 10.54 7.24 -6.04
N LEU A 149 9.86 6.15 -6.40
CA LEU A 149 8.55 6.21 -7.07
C LEU A 149 7.51 6.93 -6.21
N THR A 150 7.53 6.71 -4.88
CA THR A 150 6.64 7.37 -3.93
C THR A 150 6.85 8.87 -3.92
N VAL A 151 8.10 9.34 -3.88
CA VAL A 151 8.45 10.77 -3.94
C VAL A 151 8.03 11.38 -5.29
N LEU A 152 8.39 10.75 -6.40
CA LEU A 152 8.04 11.23 -7.74
C LEU A 152 6.52 11.31 -7.93
N SER A 153 5.78 10.31 -7.43
CA SER A 153 4.33 10.31 -7.44
C SER A 153 3.77 11.48 -6.64
N GLY A 154 4.26 11.71 -5.41
CA GLY A 154 3.83 12.83 -4.57
C GLY A 154 4.07 14.18 -5.22
N LEU A 155 5.26 14.42 -5.76
CA LEU A 155 5.58 15.65 -6.49
C LEU A 155 4.70 15.84 -7.74
N GLY A 156 4.40 14.77 -8.45
CA GLY A 156 3.48 14.79 -9.59
C GLY A 156 2.08 15.26 -9.19
N TYR A 157 1.56 14.80 -8.04
CA TYR A 157 0.26 15.22 -7.52
C TYR A 157 0.24 16.67 -7.06
N ILE A 158 1.30 17.14 -6.39
CA ILE A 158 1.41 18.55 -5.99
C ILE A 158 1.38 19.45 -7.25
N ARG A 159 2.16 19.11 -8.28
CA ARG A 159 2.17 19.88 -9.55
C ARG A 159 0.80 19.89 -10.23
N MET A 160 0.09 18.74 -10.21
CA MET A 160 -1.25 18.64 -10.78
C MET A 160 -2.26 19.49 -9.99
N GLY A 161 -2.18 19.46 -8.65
CA GLY A 161 -3.01 20.28 -7.76
C GLY A 161 -2.81 21.77 -8.00
N VAL A 162 -1.56 22.24 -8.06
CA VAL A 162 -1.24 23.65 -8.34
C VAL A 162 -1.78 24.09 -9.71
N ARG A 163 -1.60 23.29 -10.75
CA ARG A 163 -2.15 23.59 -12.08
C ARG A 163 -3.69 23.58 -12.13
N ALA A 164 -4.33 22.85 -11.23
CA ALA A 164 -5.79 22.82 -11.16
C ALA A 164 -6.36 24.04 -10.42
N LEU A 165 -5.54 24.75 -9.62
CA LEU A 165 -5.95 25.93 -8.85
C LEU A 165 -5.69 27.26 -9.58
N GLY A 166 -4.72 27.30 -10.50
CA GLY A 166 -4.43 28.45 -11.37
C GLY A 166 -5.10 28.27 -12.71
#